data_0f162ec396ca110ce79477291cdbcb81
#
_entry.id   0f162ec396ca110ce79477291cdbcb81
#
_cell.length_a   1.000
_cell.length_b   1.000
_cell.length_c   1.000
_cell.angle_alpha   90.00
_cell.angle_beta   90.00
_cell.angle_gamma   90.00
#
_symmetry.space_group_name_H-M   'P 1'
#
loop_
_entity.id
_entity.type
_entity.pdbx_description
1 polymer ?
#
loop_
_entity_poly.entity_id
_entity_poly.type
_entity_poly.pdbx_seq_one_letter_code
_entity_poly.pdbx_strand_id
1 'polypeptide(L)'
;MNNEAIRNATNFDELLDIKYGKAGSKLRDNFEEQAQYFVISEMLKEARKEAKMTQEQLAEKIGKKKSYISKLENGHCDIQLSSIFKIFEFGLGRQVNLLIG
;
A
#
# COMPACT_ATOMS: atom_id res chain seq x y z
N MET A 1 13.21 4.01 -4.61
CA MET A 1 12.44 4.73 -3.59
C MET A 1 12.83 4.26 -2.20
N ASN A 2 12.92 5.18 -1.27
CA ASN A 2 13.32 4.88 0.10
C ASN A 2 12.09 4.46 0.91
N ASN A 3 12.16 3.27 1.56
CA ASN A 3 11.06 2.77 2.38
C ASN A 3 10.77 3.67 3.58
N GLU A 4 11.81 4.32 4.12
CA GLU A 4 11.64 5.24 5.23
C GLU A 4 10.80 6.46 4.82
N ALA A 5 11.01 6.99 3.62
CA ALA A 5 10.21 8.09 3.10
C ALA A 5 8.74 7.69 2.96
N ILE A 6 8.47 6.46 2.52
CA ILE A 6 7.11 5.95 2.40
C ILE A 6 6.44 5.87 3.77
N ARG A 7 7.14 5.36 4.79
CA ARG A 7 6.59 5.23 6.14
C ARG A 7 6.29 6.58 6.77
N ASN A 8 7.12 7.57 6.50
CA ASN A 8 7.02 8.88 7.14
C ASN A 8 6.10 9.83 6.41
N ALA A 9 5.70 9.51 5.18
CA ALA A 9 4.77 10.34 4.44
C ALA A 9 3.39 10.31 5.10
N THR A 10 2.76 11.48 5.26
CA THR A 10 1.49 11.60 5.96
C THR A 10 0.30 11.52 5.01
N ASN A 11 0.51 11.68 3.70
CA ASN A 11 -0.54 11.58 2.70
C ASN A 11 0.03 11.19 1.35
N PHE A 12 -0.87 10.95 0.41
CA PHE A 12 -0.51 10.49 -0.93
C PHE A 12 0.26 11.54 -1.72
N ASP A 13 -0.08 12.82 -1.55
CA ASP A 13 0.61 13.89 -2.27
C ASP A 13 2.08 14.00 -1.86
N GLU A 14 2.38 13.82 -0.58
CA GLU A 14 3.77 13.81 -0.12
C GLU A 14 4.56 12.69 -0.76
N LEU A 15 3.97 11.51 -0.88
CA LEU A 15 4.63 10.38 -1.54
C LEU A 15 4.91 10.66 -3.00
N LEU A 16 3.96 11.28 -3.70
CA LEU A 16 4.15 11.64 -5.11
C LEU A 16 5.22 12.71 -5.27
N ASP A 17 5.27 13.69 -4.37
CA ASP A 17 6.28 14.73 -4.41
C ASP A 17 7.69 14.17 -4.20
N ILE A 18 7.81 13.15 -3.37
CA ILE A 18 9.09 12.47 -3.13
C ILE A 18 9.55 11.72 -4.39
N LYS A 19 8.63 11.05 -5.06
CA LYS A 19 8.98 10.16 -6.18
C LYS A 19 8.95 10.84 -7.54
N TYR A 20 7.94 11.66 -7.82
CA TYR A 20 7.68 12.18 -9.16
C TYR A 20 7.77 13.70 -9.28
N GLY A 21 8.03 14.39 -8.19
CA GLY A 21 8.02 15.85 -8.15
C GLY A 21 6.65 16.40 -7.78
N LYS A 22 6.54 17.73 -7.86
CA LYS A 22 5.36 18.43 -7.38
C LYS A 22 4.15 18.21 -8.28
N ALA A 23 2.96 18.38 -7.70
CA ALA A 23 1.70 18.32 -8.42
C ALA A 23 1.67 19.32 -9.57
N GLY A 24 1.01 18.93 -10.66
CA GLY A 24 0.89 19.76 -11.85
C GLY A 24 1.89 19.42 -12.95
N SER A 25 2.90 18.59 -12.68
CA SER A 25 3.76 18.10 -13.75
C SER A 25 3.03 17.03 -14.56
N LYS A 26 3.26 16.99 -15.86
CA LYS A 26 2.65 15.97 -16.72
C LYS A 26 3.04 14.57 -16.30
N LEU A 27 4.28 14.37 -15.91
CA LEU A 27 4.76 13.05 -15.50
C LEU A 27 4.00 12.56 -14.28
N ARG A 28 3.83 13.42 -13.29
CA ARG A 28 3.10 13.06 -12.09
C ARG A 28 1.63 12.74 -12.38
N ASP A 29 0.97 13.61 -13.17
CA ASP A 29 -0.45 13.41 -13.48
C ASP A 29 -0.68 12.10 -14.22
N ASN A 30 0.22 11.73 -15.14
CA ASN A 30 0.10 10.49 -15.90
C ASN A 30 0.26 9.24 -15.04
N PHE A 31 1.05 9.32 -13.97
CA PHE A 31 1.36 8.17 -13.13
C PHE A 31 0.65 8.17 -11.79
N GLU A 32 -0.19 9.16 -11.52
CA GLU A 32 -0.82 9.31 -10.21
C GLU A 32 -1.65 8.09 -9.82
N GLU A 33 -2.49 7.59 -10.70
CA GLU A 33 -3.33 6.42 -10.42
C GLU A 33 -2.50 5.17 -10.16
N GLN A 34 -1.49 4.92 -11.02
CA GLN A 34 -0.62 3.77 -10.86
C GLN A 34 0.23 3.88 -9.60
N ALA A 35 0.62 5.09 -9.24
CA ALA A 35 1.39 5.33 -8.02
C ALA A 35 0.59 4.98 -6.76
N GLN A 36 -0.72 5.17 -6.76
CA GLN A 36 -1.57 4.76 -5.63
C GLN A 36 -1.47 3.26 -5.39
N TYR A 37 -1.59 2.47 -6.43
CA TYR A 37 -1.50 1.00 -6.30
C TYR A 37 -0.11 0.58 -5.85
N PHE A 38 0.91 1.22 -6.39
CA PHE A 38 2.30 0.94 -6.01
C PHE A 38 2.56 1.23 -4.54
N VAL A 39 2.13 2.39 -4.05
CA VAL A 39 2.36 2.80 -2.66
C VAL A 39 1.69 1.82 -1.70
N ILE A 40 0.44 1.49 -1.94
CA ILE A 40 -0.30 0.57 -1.08
C ILE A 40 0.34 -0.81 -1.10
N SER A 41 0.76 -1.28 -2.29
CA SER A 41 1.40 -2.59 -2.40
C SER A 41 2.72 -2.66 -1.65
N GLU A 42 3.52 -1.60 -1.68
CA GLU A 42 4.77 -1.55 -0.94
C GLU A 42 4.55 -1.49 0.56
N MET A 43 3.57 -0.71 1.02
CA MET A 43 3.21 -0.65 2.43
C MET A 43 2.74 -2.02 2.94
N LEU A 44 1.91 -2.71 2.16
CA LEU A 44 1.42 -4.03 2.51
C LEU A 44 2.57 -5.03 2.61
N LYS A 45 3.43 -5.05 1.61
CA LYS A 45 4.57 -5.97 1.57
C LYS A 45 5.49 -5.75 2.77
N GLU A 46 5.80 -4.51 3.08
CA GLU A 46 6.67 -4.19 4.20
C GLU A 46 6.04 -4.54 5.54
N ALA A 47 4.78 -4.19 5.73
CA ALA A 47 4.07 -4.51 6.97
C ALA A 47 3.98 -6.03 7.18
N ARG A 48 3.76 -6.78 6.10
CA ARG A 48 3.73 -8.24 6.17
C ARG A 48 5.09 -8.80 6.59
N LYS A 49 6.18 -8.30 5.99
CA LYS A 49 7.53 -8.75 6.34
C LYS A 49 7.90 -8.41 7.78
N GLU A 50 7.52 -7.23 8.24
CA GLU A 50 7.75 -6.84 9.63
C GLU A 50 6.96 -7.72 10.61
N ALA A 51 5.79 -8.18 10.22
CA ALA A 51 5.00 -9.13 11.00
C ALA A 51 5.52 -10.56 10.89
N LYS A 52 6.56 -10.79 10.07
CA LYS A 52 7.18 -12.10 9.85
C LYS A 52 6.19 -13.13 9.33
N MET A 53 5.29 -12.69 8.45
CA MET A 53 4.27 -13.55 7.83
C MET A 53 4.58 -13.76 6.36
N THR A 54 4.29 -14.98 5.88
CA THR A 54 4.29 -15.25 4.44
C THR A 54 3.00 -14.73 3.82
N GLN A 55 2.98 -14.60 2.49
CA GLN A 55 1.76 -14.24 1.78
C GLN A 55 0.63 -15.24 2.07
N GLU A 56 0.98 -16.52 2.13
CA GLU A 56 0.02 -17.58 2.41
C GLU A 56 -0.57 -17.44 3.82
N GLN A 57 0.29 -17.17 4.81
CA GLN A 57 -0.16 -16.99 6.19
C GLN A 57 -1.11 -15.80 6.33
N LEU A 58 -0.77 -14.69 5.70
CA LEU A 58 -1.63 -13.51 5.74
C LEU A 58 -2.96 -13.80 5.05
N ALA A 59 -2.92 -14.43 3.87
CA ALA A 59 -4.13 -14.77 3.12
C ALA A 59 -5.05 -15.67 3.95
N GLU A 60 -4.50 -16.70 4.57
CA GLU A 60 -5.26 -17.61 5.41
C GLU A 60 -5.93 -16.87 6.56
N LYS A 61 -5.19 -15.96 7.20
CA LYS A 61 -5.72 -15.21 8.34
C LYS A 61 -6.93 -14.35 7.99
N ILE A 62 -6.98 -13.82 6.78
CA ILE A 62 -8.09 -12.98 6.34
C ILE A 62 -9.12 -13.74 5.50
N GLY A 63 -8.97 -15.06 5.36
CA GLY A 63 -9.92 -15.89 4.63
C GLY A 63 -9.82 -15.74 3.12
N LYS A 64 -8.64 -15.49 2.59
CA LYS A 64 -8.39 -15.34 1.16
C LYS A 64 -7.33 -16.34 0.69
N LYS A 65 -7.10 -16.41 -0.62
CA LYS A 65 -6.05 -17.25 -1.20
C LYS A 65 -4.74 -16.46 -1.31
N LYS A 66 -3.63 -17.19 -1.31
CA LYS A 66 -2.31 -16.58 -1.49
C LYS A 66 -2.25 -15.71 -2.75
N SER A 67 -2.88 -16.14 -3.84
CA SER A 67 -2.90 -15.39 -5.08
C SER A 67 -3.51 -14.00 -4.92
N TYR A 68 -4.47 -13.84 -4.02
CA TYR A 68 -5.07 -12.55 -3.72
C TYR A 68 -4.03 -11.59 -3.13
N ILE A 69 -3.28 -12.04 -2.14
CA ILE A 69 -2.23 -11.21 -1.51
C ILE A 69 -1.11 -10.94 -2.51
N SER A 70 -0.68 -11.95 -3.27
CA SER A 70 0.36 -11.78 -4.28
C SER A 70 -0.03 -10.73 -5.30
N LYS A 71 -1.27 -10.75 -5.76
CA LYS A 71 -1.79 -9.79 -6.73
C LYS A 71 -1.80 -8.36 -6.16
N LEU A 72 -2.19 -8.20 -4.91
CA LEU A 72 -2.17 -6.89 -4.25
C LEU A 72 -0.74 -6.36 -4.11
N GLU A 73 0.20 -7.22 -3.74
CA GLU A 73 1.60 -6.82 -3.55
C GLU A 73 2.32 -6.53 -4.87
N ASN A 74 1.78 -6.98 -6.00
CA ASN A 74 2.32 -6.64 -7.31
C ASN A 74 1.94 -5.24 -7.77
N GLY A 75 0.97 -4.60 -7.11
CA GLY A 75 0.63 -3.21 -7.39
C GLY A 75 -0.13 -2.98 -8.68
N HIS A 76 -0.78 -4.01 -9.24
CA HIS A 76 -1.47 -3.92 -10.53
C HIS A 76 -2.99 -3.96 -10.41
N CYS A 77 -3.53 -3.90 -9.21
CA CYS A 77 -4.98 -3.94 -9.04
C CYS A 77 -5.43 -2.91 -8.00
N ASP A 78 -6.66 -2.47 -8.19
CA ASP A 78 -7.31 -1.59 -7.24
C ASP A 78 -7.64 -2.35 -5.96
N ILE A 79 -7.49 -1.68 -4.82
CA ILE A 79 -7.80 -2.25 -3.52
C ILE A 79 -8.93 -1.43 -2.90
N GLN A 80 -10.02 -2.09 -2.56
CA GLN A 80 -11.12 -1.43 -1.87
C GLN A 80 -10.69 -1.01 -0.47
N LEU A 81 -11.21 0.13 -0.03
CA LEU A 81 -10.88 0.65 1.30
C LEU A 81 -11.20 -0.35 2.41
N SER A 82 -12.33 -1.04 2.32
CA SER A 82 -12.70 -2.08 3.29
C SER A 82 -11.68 -3.20 3.34
N SER A 83 -11.10 -3.56 2.19
CA SER A 83 -10.05 -4.59 2.13
C SER A 83 -8.76 -4.10 2.79
N ILE A 84 -8.42 -2.84 2.62
CA ILE A 84 -7.24 -2.25 3.27
C ILE A 84 -7.37 -2.37 4.80
N PHE A 85 -8.51 -1.98 5.35
CA PHE A 85 -8.75 -2.10 6.78
C PHE A 85 -8.66 -3.55 7.24
N LYS A 86 -9.27 -4.47 6.50
CA LYS A 86 -9.28 -5.88 6.86
C LYS A 86 -7.87 -6.47 6.88
N ILE A 87 -7.08 -6.17 5.85
CA ILE A 87 -5.73 -6.71 5.73
C ILE A 87 -4.81 -6.15 6.81
N PHE A 88 -4.77 -4.84 6.96
CA PHE A 88 -3.84 -4.20 7.89
C PHE A 88 -4.26 -4.36 9.34
N GLU A 89 -5.54 -4.15 9.66
CA GLU A 89 -5.99 -4.21 11.06
C GLU A 89 -6.22 -5.63 11.53
N PHE A 90 -7.01 -6.41 10.79
CA PHE A 90 -7.30 -7.77 11.18
C PHE A 90 -6.14 -8.71 10.87
N GLY A 91 -5.58 -8.61 9.66
CA GLY A 91 -4.52 -9.50 9.21
C GLY A 91 -3.18 -9.24 9.87
N LEU A 92 -2.76 -7.99 9.93
CA LEU A 92 -1.42 -7.61 10.38
C LEU A 92 -1.39 -6.95 11.75
N GLY A 93 -2.54 -6.70 12.37
CA GLY A 93 -2.61 -6.07 13.68
C GLY A 93 -2.13 -4.62 13.69
N ARG A 94 -2.23 -3.93 12.58
CA ARG A 94 -1.80 -2.55 12.44
C ARG A 94 -2.98 -1.62 12.32
N GLN A 95 -2.91 -0.48 12.97
CA GLN A 95 -3.94 0.54 12.87
C GLN A 95 -3.82 1.29 11.54
N VAL A 96 -4.96 1.47 10.85
CA VAL A 96 -5.03 2.25 9.63
C VAL A 96 -5.62 3.62 9.94
N ASN A 97 -4.88 4.66 9.59
CA ASN A 97 -5.34 6.04 9.75
C ASN A 97 -5.42 6.68 8.37
N LEU A 98 -6.57 7.26 8.04
CA LEU A 98 -6.75 7.99 6.79
C LEU A 98 -6.60 9.47 7.05
N LEU A 99 -5.72 10.09 6.29
CA LEU A 99 -5.52 11.53 6.34
C LEU A 99 -6.09 12.14 5.07
N ILE A 100 -7.16 12.88 5.22
CA ILE A 100 -7.82 13.57 4.12
C ILE A 100 -7.65 15.07 4.37
N GLY A 101 -6.83 15.68 3.54
CA GLY A 101 -6.52 17.08 3.73
C GLY A 101 -6.62 17.92 2.48
#